data_8c08f233bd4907bb5c30be5cd2d035e6
#
_entry.id   8c08f233bd4907bb5c30be5cd2d035e6
#
_cell.length_a   1.000
_cell.length_b   1.000
_cell.length_c   1.000
_cell.angle_alpha   90.00
_cell.angle_beta   90.00
_cell.angle_gamma   90.00
#
_symmetry.space_group_name_H-M   'P 1'
#
loop_
_entity.id
_entity.type
_entity.pdbx_description
1 polymer ?
#
loop_
_entity_poly.entity_id
_entity_poly.type
_entity_poly.pdbx_seq_one_letter_code
_entity_poly.pdbx_strand_id
1 'polypeptide(L)'
;LQQCGINAIMFQVRGEADAMYPSPYEPWSRFLTGRQGTAPNPYWDPLAWMITECHKRGMELHAWINPFRAKTKGTKELALNHPYVKHPERFFEYDGLYLFDPGLNENRRYICQIAADIVRRYDVDGIHMDDYFYPYPVAGMTIPDQATYITHKNGIDNVDDWRRYNENLFMEMMHDSIRAVKPWVKFGVSPFGIYHNVQPGSNIPGSNTRGLQNYDNLYADVLYWINKGWVDYNIPQIYWEIGHKAADYEELIKWWSRFAGGRPLFIGQDVERTVRAADLKNPQRNQMSAKFGLQRGLRGIQGSCLWYSAAVVRNEGNYATALQKNYHRTP
;
A
#
# COMPACT_ATOMS: atom_id res chain seq x y z
N LEU A 1 -10.40 8.79 16.36
CA LEU A 1 -10.69 8.15 15.07
C LEU A 1 -12.04 7.40 15.13
N GLN A 2 -12.27 6.52 16.13
CA GLN A 2 -13.54 5.80 16.29
C GLN A 2 -14.77 6.72 16.23
N GLN A 3 -14.74 7.86 16.94
CA GLN A 3 -15.81 8.87 16.91
C GLN A 3 -16.09 9.46 15.52
N CYS A 4 -15.14 9.31 14.59
CA CYS A 4 -15.29 9.72 13.20
C CYS A 4 -15.83 8.58 12.29
N GLY A 5 -16.27 7.46 12.87
CA GLY A 5 -16.71 6.28 12.12
C GLY A 5 -15.58 5.47 11.47
N ILE A 6 -14.32 5.68 11.88
CA ILE A 6 -13.19 4.87 11.45
C ILE A 6 -13.28 3.51 12.13
N ASN A 7 -13.27 2.43 11.36
CA ASN A 7 -13.43 1.06 11.85
C ASN A 7 -12.25 0.13 11.50
N ALA A 8 -11.21 0.65 10.85
CA ALA A 8 -9.98 -0.08 10.59
C ALA A 8 -8.76 0.86 10.59
N ILE A 9 -7.61 0.36 11.00
CA ILE A 9 -6.32 1.06 10.97
C ILE A 9 -5.33 0.25 10.13
N MET A 10 -4.75 0.89 9.11
CA MET A 10 -3.56 0.38 8.40
C MET A 10 -2.33 0.91 9.13
N PHE A 11 -1.71 0.07 9.96
CA PHE A 11 -0.54 0.44 10.75
C PHE A 11 0.75 -0.02 10.08
N GLN A 12 1.58 0.90 9.62
CA GLN A 12 2.86 0.56 8.99
C GLN A 12 3.82 -0.02 10.02
N VAL A 13 4.02 -1.32 9.95
CA VAL A 13 4.87 -2.07 10.88
C VAL A 13 6.23 -2.43 10.30
N ARG A 14 6.39 -2.31 8.96
CA ARG A 14 7.63 -2.58 8.24
C ARG A 14 7.80 -1.58 7.11
N GLY A 15 8.66 -0.59 7.31
CA GLY A 15 8.88 0.52 6.37
C GLY A 15 10.16 0.41 5.54
N GLU A 16 11.26 -0.07 6.13
CA GLU A 16 12.61 -0.05 5.56
C GLU A 16 13.35 -1.36 5.90
N ALA A 17 12.73 -2.53 5.68
CA ALA A 17 13.22 -3.82 6.16
C ALA A 17 13.60 -3.75 7.66
N ASP A 18 12.74 -3.10 8.41
CA ASP A 18 12.81 -2.89 9.85
C ASP A 18 11.41 -3.06 10.46
N ALA A 19 11.31 -3.13 11.78
CA ALA A 19 10.08 -3.52 12.44
C ALA A 19 9.66 -2.53 13.54
N MET A 20 8.35 -2.25 13.60
CA MET A 20 7.67 -1.55 14.71
C MET A 20 7.17 -2.55 15.77
N TYR A 21 7.81 -3.72 15.87
CA TYR A 21 7.52 -4.80 16.81
C TYR A 21 8.79 -5.63 17.03
N PRO A 22 8.89 -6.47 18.07
CA PRO A 22 10.06 -7.33 18.29
C PRO A 22 10.13 -8.43 17.24
N SER A 23 10.84 -8.16 16.13
CA SER A 23 11.04 -9.08 15.02
C SER A 23 12.28 -9.94 15.25
N PRO A 24 12.22 -11.28 14.99
CA PRO A 24 13.40 -12.12 14.98
C PRO A 24 14.23 -11.99 13.69
N TYR A 25 13.71 -11.31 12.67
CA TYR A 25 14.32 -11.22 11.34
C TYR A 25 14.97 -9.87 11.05
N GLU A 26 14.33 -8.78 11.47
CA GLU A 26 14.67 -7.42 11.09
C GLU A 26 14.88 -6.53 12.31
N PRO A 27 15.72 -5.48 12.22
CA PRO A 27 15.98 -4.57 13.34
C PRO A 27 14.73 -3.75 13.72
N TRP A 28 14.72 -3.21 14.94
CA TRP A 28 13.77 -2.18 15.32
C TRP A 28 13.83 -0.97 14.41
N SER A 29 12.68 -0.44 14.06
CA SER A 29 12.59 0.71 13.17
C SER A 29 13.12 2.00 13.83
N ARG A 30 13.86 2.78 13.04
CA ARG A 30 14.31 4.12 13.48
C ARG A 30 13.18 5.09 13.76
N PHE A 31 12.02 4.87 13.18
CA PHE A 31 10.85 5.72 13.42
C PHE A 31 10.31 5.61 14.85
N LEU A 32 10.65 4.55 15.55
CA LEU A 32 10.22 4.34 16.93
C LEU A 32 11.12 5.06 17.93
N THR A 33 12.45 5.06 17.71
CA THR A 33 13.44 5.54 18.71
C THR A 33 14.42 6.56 18.15
N GLY A 34 14.32 6.88 16.86
CA GLY A 34 15.28 7.73 16.15
C GLY A 34 16.51 6.99 15.61
N ARG A 35 16.78 5.76 16.05
CA ARG A 35 17.92 4.94 15.61
C ARG A 35 17.46 3.51 15.30
N GLN A 36 17.77 3.03 14.09
CA GLN A 36 17.46 1.67 13.69
C GLN A 36 18.23 0.66 14.56
N GLY A 37 17.57 -0.44 14.92
CA GLY A 37 18.13 -1.49 15.78
C GLY A 37 18.04 -1.22 17.28
N THR A 38 17.53 -0.06 17.70
CA THR A 38 17.34 0.31 19.10
C THR A 38 15.92 0.00 19.54
N ALA A 39 15.77 -0.88 20.52
CA ALA A 39 14.46 -1.15 21.13
C ALA A 39 13.93 0.07 21.92
N PRO A 40 12.62 0.22 22.08
CA PRO A 40 12.06 1.28 22.90
C PRO A 40 12.43 1.10 24.39
N ASN A 41 12.60 2.23 25.08
CA ASN A 41 12.87 2.26 26.51
C ASN A 41 11.92 3.28 27.20
N PRO A 42 11.01 2.86 28.11
CA PRO A 42 10.80 1.46 28.54
C PRO A 42 10.39 0.54 27.39
N TYR A 43 10.75 -0.75 27.50
CA TYR A 43 10.42 -1.73 26.49
C TYR A 43 8.92 -1.97 26.39
N TRP A 44 8.39 -1.95 25.17
CA TRP A 44 7.00 -2.28 24.84
C TRP A 44 6.90 -2.77 23.39
N ASP A 45 5.78 -3.40 23.06
CA ASP A 45 5.48 -3.89 21.72
C ASP A 45 4.40 -3.00 21.07
N PRO A 46 4.79 -2.09 20.14
CA PRO A 46 3.84 -1.19 19.48
C PRO A 46 2.72 -1.92 18.71
N LEU A 47 3.04 -3.04 18.04
CA LEU A 47 2.04 -3.79 17.29
C LEU A 47 1.02 -4.45 18.21
N ALA A 48 1.48 -5.15 19.25
CA ALA A 48 0.59 -5.76 20.23
C ALA A 48 -0.31 -4.73 20.92
N TRP A 49 0.24 -3.56 21.25
CA TRP A 49 -0.51 -2.46 21.83
C TRP A 49 -1.58 -1.93 20.88
N MET A 50 -1.22 -1.66 19.61
CA MET A 50 -2.16 -1.14 18.60
C MET A 50 -3.31 -2.11 18.33
N ILE A 51 -3.04 -3.41 18.25
CA ILE A 51 -4.07 -4.45 18.09
C ILE A 51 -5.05 -4.38 19.27
N THR A 52 -4.52 -4.40 20.50
CA THR A 52 -5.32 -4.35 21.71
C THR A 52 -6.21 -3.10 21.75
N GLU A 53 -5.66 -1.94 21.40
CA GLU A 53 -6.41 -0.69 21.44
C GLU A 53 -7.42 -0.56 20.28
N CYS A 54 -7.16 -1.16 19.12
CA CYS A 54 -8.12 -1.26 18.03
C CYS A 54 -9.29 -2.18 18.42
N HIS A 55 -9.00 -3.40 18.84
CA HIS A 55 -10.01 -4.41 19.18
C HIS A 55 -10.90 -3.96 20.35
N LYS A 56 -10.37 -3.31 21.39
CA LYS A 56 -11.18 -2.70 22.46
C LYS A 56 -12.21 -1.70 21.94
N ARG A 57 -12.01 -1.14 20.76
CA ARG A 57 -12.89 -0.14 20.15
C ARG A 57 -13.72 -0.70 18.99
N GLY A 58 -13.70 -2.01 18.77
CA GLY A 58 -14.38 -2.66 17.66
C GLY A 58 -13.78 -2.28 16.28
N MET A 59 -12.49 -1.98 16.24
CA MET A 59 -11.76 -1.61 15.02
C MET A 59 -10.84 -2.74 14.59
N GLU A 60 -10.71 -2.97 13.28
CA GLU A 60 -9.70 -3.88 12.72
C GLU A 60 -8.32 -3.23 12.73
N LEU A 61 -7.27 -4.05 12.88
CA LEU A 61 -5.89 -3.66 12.64
C LEU A 61 -5.29 -4.48 11.49
N HIS A 62 -4.88 -3.79 10.44
CA HIS A 62 -4.12 -4.37 9.34
C HIS A 62 -2.65 -3.96 9.46
N ALA A 63 -1.76 -4.95 9.54
CA ALA A 63 -0.34 -4.70 9.56
C ALA A 63 0.14 -4.33 8.15
N TRP A 64 0.51 -3.07 7.96
CA TRP A 64 1.00 -2.59 6.68
C TRP A 64 2.52 -2.81 6.59
N ILE A 65 2.93 -3.55 5.59
CA ILE A 65 4.32 -3.81 5.22
C ILE A 65 4.64 -3.17 3.87
N ASN A 66 5.79 -2.49 3.76
CA ASN A 66 6.37 -2.19 2.47
C ASN A 66 7.19 -3.41 2.03
N PRO A 67 6.88 -4.06 0.89
CA PRO A 67 7.51 -5.34 0.60
C PRO A 67 9.00 -5.23 0.29
N PHE A 68 9.40 -4.38 -0.66
CA PHE A 68 10.75 -4.42 -1.22
C PHE A 68 11.67 -3.30 -0.76
N ARG A 69 11.16 -2.23 -0.15
CA ARG A 69 12.00 -1.14 0.32
C ARG A 69 12.82 -1.53 1.54
N ALA A 70 14.14 -1.37 1.46
CA ALA A 70 15.07 -1.67 2.53
C ALA A 70 15.72 -0.41 3.13
N LYS A 71 15.84 0.69 2.36
CA LYS A 71 16.38 1.96 2.84
C LYS A 71 15.82 3.11 2.03
N THR A 72 15.49 4.21 2.69
CA THR A 72 15.17 5.48 2.04
C THR A 72 16.32 6.46 2.13
N LYS A 73 16.23 7.57 1.38
CA LYS A 73 17.20 8.68 1.43
C LYS A 73 17.34 9.29 2.83
N GLY A 74 16.31 9.18 3.68
CA GLY A 74 16.33 9.70 5.05
C GLY A 74 17.07 8.84 6.06
N THR A 75 17.40 7.59 5.71
CA THR A 75 18.10 6.65 6.61
C THR A 75 19.59 6.81 6.43
N LYS A 76 20.29 7.32 7.46
CA LYS A 76 21.72 7.58 7.42
C LYS A 76 22.54 6.30 7.65
N GLU A 77 22.16 5.53 8.66
CA GLU A 77 22.88 4.33 9.09
C GLU A 77 21.91 3.14 9.17
N LEU A 78 22.38 1.98 8.78
CA LEU A 78 21.67 0.71 8.92
C LEU A 78 22.20 -0.04 10.12
N ALA A 79 21.31 -0.73 10.85
CA ALA A 79 21.71 -1.61 11.95
C ALA A 79 22.49 -2.82 11.43
N LEU A 80 23.42 -3.34 12.23
CA LEU A 80 24.27 -4.48 11.85
C LEU A 80 23.48 -5.75 11.49
N ASN A 81 22.28 -5.90 12.05
CA ASN A 81 21.39 -7.01 11.74
C ASN A 81 20.39 -6.72 10.61
N HIS A 82 20.51 -5.57 9.92
CA HIS A 82 19.68 -5.26 8.79
C HIS A 82 19.96 -6.21 7.61
N PRO A 83 18.92 -6.67 6.87
CA PRO A 83 19.08 -7.61 5.75
C PRO A 83 20.09 -7.19 4.70
N TYR A 84 20.12 -5.91 4.31
CA TYR A 84 21.10 -5.37 3.37
C TYR A 84 22.54 -5.50 3.86
N VAL A 85 22.77 -5.28 5.16
CA VAL A 85 24.12 -5.39 5.74
C VAL A 85 24.61 -6.84 5.73
N LYS A 86 23.68 -7.79 5.88
CA LYS A 86 23.99 -9.23 5.88
C LYS A 86 24.13 -9.81 4.48
N HIS A 87 23.34 -9.32 3.52
CA HIS A 87 23.17 -9.89 2.19
C HIS A 87 23.03 -8.79 1.13
N PRO A 88 24.04 -7.93 0.93
CA PRO A 88 23.96 -6.82 -0.03
C PRO A 88 23.70 -7.28 -1.47
N GLU A 89 24.11 -8.51 -1.82
CA GLU A 89 23.92 -9.13 -3.14
C GLU A 89 22.45 -9.36 -3.51
N ARG A 90 21.53 -9.26 -2.55
CA ARG A 90 20.08 -9.44 -2.75
C ARG A 90 19.35 -8.16 -3.12
N PHE A 91 20.08 -7.05 -3.20
CA PHE A 91 19.49 -5.72 -3.33
C PHE A 91 20.08 -5.00 -4.53
N PHE A 92 19.33 -4.02 -4.99
CA PHE A 92 19.86 -3.01 -5.87
C PHE A 92 19.65 -1.61 -5.28
N GLU A 93 20.50 -0.67 -5.70
CA GLU A 93 20.37 0.74 -5.38
C GLU A 93 19.71 1.46 -6.57
N TYR A 94 18.68 2.28 -6.28
CA TYR A 94 18.00 3.09 -7.27
C TYR A 94 17.64 4.45 -6.67
N ASP A 95 18.17 5.52 -7.20
CA ASP A 95 17.94 6.90 -6.75
C ASP A 95 18.13 7.09 -5.23
N GLY A 96 19.17 6.46 -4.67
CA GLY A 96 19.49 6.51 -3.24
C GLY A 96 18.56 5.69 -2.33
N LEU A 97 17.70 4.87 -2.92
CA LEU A 97 16.91 3.84 -2.23
C LEU A 97 17.66 2.51 -2.34
N TYR A 98 17.58 1.67 -1.30
CA TYR A 98 17.92 0.25 -1.42
C TYR A 98 16.65 -0.56 -1.45
N LEU A 99 16.54 -1.44 -2.44
CA LEU A 99 15.37 -2.29 -2.64
C LEU A 99 15.81 -3.75 -2.74
N PHE A 100 15.06 -4.64 -2.12
CA PHE A 100 15.16 -6.07 -2.45
C PHE A 100 14.87 -6.25 -3.94
N ASP A 101 15.66 -7.05 -4.62
CA ASP A 101 15.40 -7.42 -6.01
C ASP A 101 14.21 -8.40 -6.07
N PRO A 102 13.05 -8.01 -6.66
CA PRO A 102 11.89 -8.89 -6.75
C PRO A 102 12.11 -10.11 -7.66
N GLY A 103 13.10 -10.04 -8.55
CA GLY A 103 13.51 -11.15 -9.43
C GLY A 103 14.09 -12.34 -8.67
N LEU A 104 14.61 -12.13 -7.45
CA LEU A 104 15.19 -13.18 -6.62
C LEU A 104 14.13 -13.90 -5.78
N ASN A 105 14.01 -15.20 -5.97
CA ASN A 105 13.04 -16.03 -5.25
C ASN A 105 13.27 -16.04 -3.73
N GLU A 106 14.52 -15.99 -3.29
CA GLU A 106 14.85 -15.89 -1.87
C GLU A 106 14.32 -14.62 -1.22
N ASN A 107 14.28 -13.49 -1.93
CA ASN A 107 13.71 -12.23 -1.45
C ASN A 107 12.19 -12.34 -1.29
N ARG A 108 11.51 -12.88 -2.30
CA ARG A 108 10.07 -13.10 -2.22
C ARG A 108 9.70 -14.01 -1.05
N ARG A 109 10.44 -15.13 -0.88
CA ARG A 109 10.24 -16.04 0.25
C ARG A 109 10.51 -15.38 1.61
N TYR A 110 11.57 -14.61 1.70
CA TYR A 110 11.94 -13.89 2.93
C TYR A 110 10.82 -12.93 3.39
N ILE A 111 10.29 -12.13 2.47
CA ILE A 111 9.22 -11.19 2.78
C ILE A 111 7.92 -11.90 3.15
N CYS A 112 7.58 -12.98 2.45
CA CYS A 112 6.44 -13.84 2.81
C CYS A 112 6.60 -14.47 4.20
N GLN A 113 7.82 -14.87 4.58
CA GLN A 113 8.13 -15.40 5.91
C GLN A 113 7.89 -14.36 7.01
N ILE A 114 8.23 -13.08 6.77
CA ILE A 114 7.96 -11.98 7.70
C ILE A 114 6.45 -11.79 7.90
N ALA A 115 5.68 -11.75 6.81
CA ALA A 115 4.23 -11.65 6.90
C ALA A 115 3.61 -12.84 7.64
N ALA A 116 4.07 -14.07 7.36
CA ALA A 116 3.64 -15.27 8.05
C ALA A 116 3.99 -15.25 9.55
N ASP A 117 5.14 -14.68 9.93
CA ASP A 117 5.54 -14.50 11.33
C ASP A 117 4.63 -13.52 12.07
N ILE A 118 4.30 -12.38 11.43
CA ILE A 118 3.34 -11.41 11.97
C ILE A 118 1.99 -12.09 12.20
N VAL A 119 1.46 -12.77 11.20
CA VAL A 119 0.15 -13.45 11.27
C VAL A 119 0.14 -14.54 12.35
N ARG A 120 1.23 -15.29 12.51
CA ARG A 120 1.35 -16.35 13.53
C ARG A 120 1.36 -15.81 14.96
N ARG A 121 2.10 -14.74 15.17
CA ARG A 121 2.38 -14.20 16.52
C ARG A 121 1.37 -13.20 17.01
N TYR A 122 0.69 -12.51 16.09
CA TYR A 122 -0.22 -11.41 16.41
C TYR A 122 -1.64 -11.69 15.93
N ASP A 123 -2.59 -11.09 16.61
CA ASP A 123 -4.02 -11.16 16.24
C ASP A 123 -4.38 -10.00 15.28
N VAL A 124 -3.65 -9.91 14.18
CA VAL A 124 -3.95 -8.94 13.13
C VAL A 124 -5.17 -9.39 12.31
N ASP A 125 -6.00 -8.45 11.89
CA ASP A 125 -7.15 -8.72 11.03
C ASP A 125 -6.75 -8.82 9.56
N GLY A 126 -5.61 -8.21 9.19
CA GLY A 126 -5.09 -8.26 7.83
C GLY A 126 -3.61 -7.93 7.72
N ILE A 127 -3.05 -8.33 6.57
CA ILE A 127 -1.78 -7.83 6.04
C ILE A 127 -2.12 -6.88 4.89
N HIS A 128 -1.47 -5.73 4.87
CA HIS A 128 -1.67 -4.70 3.87
C HIS A 128 -0.34 -4.31 3.21
N MET A 129 -0.34 -4.07 1.90
CA MET A 129 0.80 -3.53 1.16
C MET A 129 0.41 -2.25 0.43
N ASP A 130 1.38 -1.35 0.28
CA ASP A 130 1.25 -0.13 -0.51
C ASP A 130 1.58 -0.37 -2.01
N ASP A 131 1.95 0.68 -2.73
CA ASP A 131 2.25 0.65 -4.17
C ASP A 131 3.75 0.59 -4.49
N TYR A 132 4.62 0.40 -3.49
CA TYR A 132 6.07 0.36 -3.70
C TYR A 132 6.54 -1.07 -4.01
N PHE A 133 6.11 -1.60 -5.16
CA PHE A 133 6.60 -2.86 -5.71
C PHE A 133 7.96 -2.64 -6.38
N TYR A 134 8.01 -2.20 -7.63
CA TYR A 134 9.22 -1.62 -8.22
C TYR A 134 9.31 -0.12 -7.88
N PRO A 135 10.53 0.48 -7.95
CA PRO A 135 10.68 1.91 -7.64
C PRO A 135 9.96 2.79 -8.68
N TYR A 136 9.51 3.95 -8.24
CA TYR A 136 8.99 4.96 -9.15
C TYR A 136 10.06 5.37 -10.15
N PRO A 137 9.73 5.46 -11.45
CA PRO A 137 10.70 5.78 -12.47
C PRO A 137 11.28 7.19 -12.28
N VAL A 138 12.59 7.28 -12.40
CA VAL A 138 13.33 8.54 -12.38
C VAL A 138 13.90 8.77 -13.77
N ALA A 139 13.72 9.99 -14.32
CA ALA A 139 14.18 10.32 -15.66
C ALA A 139 15.69 10.08 -15.82
N GLY A 140 16.06 9.36 -16.87
CA GLY A 140 17.46 9.01 -17.16
C GLY A 140 18.03 7.85 -16.33
N MET A 141 17.25 7.23 -15.46
CA MET A 141 17.68 6.06 -14.71
C MET A 141 16.99 4.79 -15.21
N THR A 142 17.72 3.69 -15.19
CA THR A 142 17.20 2.34 -15.43
C THR A 142 17.26 1.53 -14.15
N ILE A 143 16.31 0.64 -13.94
CA ILE A 143 16.32 -0.29 -12.81
C ILE A 143 17.49 -1.26 -12.99
N PRO A 144 18.40 -1.40 -12.02
CA PRO A 144 19.63 -2.18 -12.19
C PRO A 144 19.42 -3.67 -11.87
N ASP A 145 18.37 -4.27 -12.43
CA ASP A 145 18.00 -5.69 -12.31
C ASP A 145 18.38 -6.55 -13.52
N GLN A 146 19.15 -5.99 -14.46
CA GLN A 146 19.49 -6.65 -15.71
C GLN A 146 20.25 -7.98 -15.52
N ALA A 147 21.15 -8.05 -14.54
CA ALA A 147 21.90 -9.27 -14.25
C ALA A 147 20.97 -10.39 -13.75
N THR A 148 20.03 -10.03 -12.87
CA THR A 148 19.01 -10.95 -12.37
C THR A 148 18.08 -11.41 -13.49
N TYR A 149 17.66 -10.49 -14.36
CA TYR A 149 16.84 -10.81 -15.52
C TYR A 149 17.53 -11.84 -16.44
N ILE A 150 18.77 -11.60 -16.82
CA ILE A 150 19.53 -12.52 -17.69
C ILE A 150 19.61 -13.93 -17.08
N THR A 151 19.84 -14.00 -15.78
CA THR A 151 20.02 -15.27 -15.07
C THR A 151 18.70 -16.00 -14.80
N HIS A 152 17.60 -15.26 -14.57
CA HIS A 152 16.33 -15.79 -14.09
C HIS A 152 15.14 -15.46 -15.01
N LYS A 153 15.37 -15.20 -16.30
CA LYS A 153 14.29 -14.78 -17.21
C LYS A 153 13.22 -15.86 -17.48
N ASN A 154 13.50 -17.13 -17.19
CA ASN A 154 12.55 -18.23 -17.29
C ASN A 154 11.82 -18.32 -18.64
N GLY A 155 12.49 -17.98 -19.74
CA GLY A 155 11.89 -17.96 -21.07
C GLY A 155 11.06 -16.71 -21.40
N ILE A 156 11.02 -15.70 -20.54
CA ILE A 156 10.34 -14.43 -20.77
C ILE A 156 11.34 -13.45 -21.38
N ASP A 157 11.15 -13.08 -22.63
CA ASP A 157 12.09 -12.25 -23.38
C ASP A 157 11.92 -10.75 -23.20
N ASN A 158 10.74 -10.31 -22.72
CA ASN A 158 10.47 -8.92 -22.38
C ASN A 158 10.72 -8.68 -20.89
N VAL A 159 11.59 -7.72 -20.56
CA VAL A 159 11.97 -7.44 -19.17
C VAL A 159 10.81 -6.89 -18.33
N ASP A 160 9.90 -6.13 -18.93
CA ASP A 160 8.75 -5.57 -18.21
C ASP A 160 7.71 -6.67 -17.90
N ASP A 161 7.54 -7.63 -18.81
CA ASP A 161 6.71 -8.83 -18.55
C ASP A 161 7.35 -9.72 -17.49
N TRP A 162 8.68 -9.84 -17.47
CA TRP A 162 9.41 -10.58 -16.45
C TRP A 162 9.29 -9.92 -15.07
N ARG A 163 9.33 -8.59 -14.98
CA ARG A 163 9.08 -7.86 -13.73
C ARG A 163 7.67 -8.11 -13.22
N ARG A 164 6.64 -7.96 -14.08
CA ARG A 164 5.25 -8.31 -13.73
C ARG A 164 5.09 -9.77 -13.31
N TYR A 165 5.74 -10.68 -13.98
CA TYR A 165 5.73 -12.10 -13.62
C TYR A 165 6.28 -12.33 -12.20
N ASN A 166 7.40 -11.70 -11.83
CA ASN A 166 7.96 -11.82 -10.48
C ASN A 166 7.06 -11.21 -9.40
N GLU A 167 6.41 -10.08 -9.69
CA GLU A 167 5.41 -9.50 -8.79
C GLU A 167 4.19 -10.42 -8.65
N ASN A 168 3.73 -11.01 -9.72
CA ASN A 168 2.63 -11.98 -9.68
C ASN A 168 2.98 -13.20 -8.82
N LEU A 169 4.18 -13.76 -8.98
CA LEU A 169 4.68 -14.85 -8.13
C LEU A 169 4.74 -14.43 -6.65
N PHE A 170 5.21 -13.23 -6.38
CA PHE A 170 5.26 -12.70 -5.02
C PHE A 170 3.87 -12.59 -4.40
N MET A 171 2.89 -12.07 -5.13
CA MET A 171 1.53 -11.91 -4.64
C MET A 171 0.84 -13.25 -4.36
N GLU A 172 1.03 -14.24 -5.23
CA GLU A 172 0.58 -15.61 -5.01
C GLU A 172 1.20 -16.20 -3.75
N MET A 173 2.53 -16.14 -3.64
CA MET A 173 3.26 -16.65 -2.48
C MET A 173 2.84 -15.97 -1.18
N MET A 174 2.58 -14.67 -1.21
CA MET A 174 2.12 -13.92 -0.05
C MET A 174 0.73 -14.36 0.39
N HIS A 175 -0.21 -14.45 -0.55
CA HIS A 175 -1.56 -14.99 -0.31
C HIS A 175 -1.49 -16.36 0.35
N ASP A 176 -0.73 -17.30 -0.23
CA ASP A 176 -0.63 -18.67 0.24
C ASP A 176 0.04 -18.75 1.62
N SER A 177 1.07 -17.92 1.86
CA SER A 177 1.76 -17.85 3.13
C SER A 177 0.86 -17.37 4.27
N ILE A 178 0.01 -16.38 4.02
CA ILE A 178 -0.95 -15.87 5.00
C ILE A 178 -2.02 -16.95 5.26
N ARG A 179 -2.60 -17.50 4.21
CA ARG A 179 -3.67 -18.53 4.30
C ARG A 179 -3.21 -19.79 5.00
N ALA A 180 -1.96 -20.21 4.80
CA ALA A 180 -1.40 -21.39 5.47
C ALA A 180 -1.28 -21.21 7.00
N VAL A 181 -1.19 -19.97 7.50
CA VAL A 181 -1.07 -19.69 8.95
C VAL A 181 -2.45 -19.43 9.57
N LYS A 182 -3.19 -18.46 9.02
CA LYS A 182 -4.55 -18.09 9.48
C LYS A 182 -5.42 -17.74 8.27
N PRO A 183 -6.28 -18.65 7.79
CA PRO A 183 -7.03 -18.45 6.55
C PRO A 183 -8.08 -17.32 6.62
N TRP A 184 -8.40 -16.82 7.80
CA TRP A 184 -9.33 -15.70 8.00
C TRP A 184 -8.66 -14.33 7.99
N VAL A 185 -7.33 -14.24 8.08
CA VAL A 185 -6.60 -12.97 8.00
C VAL A 185 -6.65 -12.44 6.57
N LYS A 186 -7.13 -11.21 6.41
CA LYS A 186 -7.29 -10.57 5.11
C LYS A 186 -5.93 -10.18 4.52
N PHE A 187 -5.85 -10.20 3.21
CA PHE A 187 -4.70 -9.67 2.47
C PHE A 187 -5.17 -8.62 1.48
N GLY A 188 -4.65 -7.40 1.56
CA GLY A 188 -5.06 -6.30 0.70
C GLY A 188 -3.91 -5.43 0.23
N VAL A 189 -4.19 -4.63 -0.79
CA VAL A 189 -3.19 -3.72 -1.40
C VAL A 189 -3.77 -2.33 -1.60
N SER A 190 -2.88 -1.31 -1.48
CA SER A 190 -3.14 0.07 -1.89
C SER A 190 -2.28 0.40 -3.10
N PRO A 191 -2.66 0.01 -4.31
CA PRO A 191 -1.89 0.31 -5.51
C PRO A 191 -1.97 1.80 -5.85
N PHE A 192 -1.07 2.26 -6.72
CA PHE A 192 -1.15 3.59 -7.30
C PHE A 192 -2.53 3.82 -7.95
N GLY A 193 -3.02 5.08 -7.95
CA GLY A 193 -4.40 5.38 -8.35
C GLY A 193 -4.75 5.10 -9.82
N ILE A 194 -3.76 5.10 -10.71
CA ILE A 194 -3.92 4.78 -12.14
C ILE A 194 -3.39 3.36 -12.38
N TYR A 195 -4.25 2.46 -12.85
CA TYR A 195 -3.82 1.13 -13.26
C TYR A 195 -3.05 1.18 -14.58
N HIS A 196 -3.69 1.69 -15.63
CA HIS A 196 -3.14 1.90 -16.95
C HIS A 196 -3.83 3.10 -17.60
N ASN A 197 -3.11 3.91 -18.36
CA ASN A 197 -3.70 4.98 -19.18
C ASN A 197 -4.29 4.36 -20.43
N VAL A 198 -5.46 4.84 -20.88
CA VAL A 198 -6.04 4.35 -22.14
C VAL A 198 -5.08 4.60 -23.31
N GLN A 199 -4.83 3.56 -24.10
CA GLN A 199 -3.98 3.63 -25.29
C GLN A 199 -4.70 3.00 -26.48
N PRO A 200 -4.72 3.66 -27.66
CA PRO A 200 -5.28 3.08 -28.88
C PRO A 200 -4.60 1.77 -29.24
N GLY A 201 -5.39 0.72 -29.49
CA GLY A 201 -4.88 -0.61 -29.85
C GLY A 201 -4.38 -1.47 -28.69
N SER A 202 -4.37 -0.98 -27.45
CA SER A 202 -4.06 -1.79 -26.28
C SER A 202 -5.26 -2.64 -25.85
N ASN A 203 -5.00 -3.89 -25.50
CA ASN A 203 -5.97 -4.79 -24.85
C ASN A 203 -5.99 -4.63 -23.32
N ILE A 204 -5.07 -3.83 -22.76
CA ILE A 204 -5.01 -3.58 -21.32
C ILE A 204 -6.08 -2.52 -20.98
N PRO A 205 -6.99 -2.80 -20.02
CA PRO A 205 -8.00 -1.82 -19.62
C PRO A 205 -7.35 -0.55 -19.06
N GLY A 206 -7.65 0.60 -19.66
CA GLY A 206 -7.11 1.90 -19.26
C GLY A 206 -8.18 2.89 -18.83
N SER A 207 -7.85 3.82 -17.96
CA SER A 207 -8.62 5.02 -17.63
C SER A 207 -8.21 6.18 -18.53
N ASN A 208 -9.12 7.15 -18.71
CA ASN A 208 -8.80 8.37 -19.48
C ASN A 208 -7.93 9.31 -18.63
N THR A 209 -6.71 8.89 -18.41
CA THR A 209 -5.72 9.56 -17.56
C THR A 209 -4.38 9.68 -18.28
N ARG A 210 -3.48 10.49 -17.69
CA ARG A 210 -2.10 10.66 -18.15
C ARG A 210 -1.21 10.82 -16.92
N GLY A 211 -0.38 9.82 -16.66
CA GLY A 211 0.50 9.83 -15.49
C GLY A 211 1.18 8.48 -15.27
N LEU A 212 1.88 8.39 -14.16
CA LEU A 212 2.44 7.13 -13.67
C LEU A 212 1.31 6.08 -13.54
N GLN A 213 1.60 4.84 -13.84
CA GLN A 213 0.62 3.75 -13.85
C GLN A 213 1.20 2.48 -13.21
N ASN A 214 0.34 1.67 -12.64
CA ASN A 214 0.74 0.41 -12.02
C ASN A 214 1.36 -0.55 -13.03
N TYR A 215 0.65 -0.79 -14.14
CA TYR A 215 0.97 -1.87 -15.07
C TYR A 215 2.31 -1.67 -15.78
N ASP A 216 2.56 -0.48 -16.35
CA ASP A 216 3.76 -0.24 -17.16
C ASP A 216 4.94 0.35 -16.37
N ASN A 217 4.69 1.04 -15.26
CA ASN A 217 5.75 1.75 -14.55
C ASN A 217 6.14 1.09 -13.24
N LEU A 218 5.20 0.47 -12.55
CA LEU A 218 5.44 -0.22 -11.28
C LEU A 218 5.37 -1.74 -11.43
N TYR A 219 5.08 -2.23 -12.64
CA TYR A 219 4.97 -3.65 -12.98
C TYR A 219 3.96 -4.43 -12.13
N ALA A 220 2.99 -3.71 -11.56
CA ALA A 220 1.97 -4.24 -10.67
C ALA A 220 0.67 -4.53 -11.45
N ASP A 221 0.43 -5.80 -11.76
CA ASP A 221 -0.79 -6.26 -12.45
C ASP A 221 -1.93 -6.52 -11.45
N VAL A 222 -2.43 -5.45 -10.87
CA VAL A 222 -3.46 -5.48 -9.81
C VAL A 222 -4.73 -6.17 -10.28
N LEU A 223 -5.14 -6.01 -11.54
CA LEU A 223 -6.34 -6.69 -12.06
C LEU A 223 -6.13 -8.20 -12.15
N TYR A 224 -4.92 -8.64 -12.47
CA TYR A 224 -4.59 -10.05 -12.45
C TYR A 224 -4.69 -10.63 -11.03
N TRP A 225 -4.17 -9.95 -10.03
CA TRP A 225 -4.24 -10.37 -8.63
C TRP A 225 -5.68 -10.45 -8.11
N ILE A 226 -6.52 -9.47 -8.47
CA ILE A 226 -7.96 -9.45 -8.17
C ILE A 226 -8.65 -10.68 -8.81
N ASN A 227 -8.42 -10.92 -10.09
CA ASN A 227 -9.04 -12.00 -10.85
C ASN A 227 -8.59 -13.39 -10.35
N LYS A 228 -7.34 -13.53 -9.92
CA LYS A 228 -6.82 -14.74 -9.28
C LYS A 228 -7.35 -14.96 -7.87
N GLY A 229 -7.94 -13.94 -7.28
CA GLY A 229 -8.43 -14.01 -5.90
C GLY A 229 -7.34 -13.97 -4.84
N TRP A 230 -6.14 -13.51 -5.20
CA TRP A 230 -5.01 -13.43 -4.27
C TRP A 230 -5.15 -12.28 -3.27
N VAL A 231 -5.91 -11.24 -3.59
CA VAL A 231 -6.21 -10.12 -2.68
C VAL A 231 -7.67 -10.16 -2.23
N ASP A 232 -7.90 -9.91 -0.95
CA ASP A 232 -9.24 -9.88 -0.35
C ASP A 232 -9.91 -8.51 -0.50
N TYR A 233 -9.13 -7.44 -0.62
CA TYR A 233 -9.60 -6.08 -0.87
C TYR A 233 -8.55 -5.23 -1.58
N ASN A 234 -9.03 -4.15 -2.20
CA ASN A 234 -8.19 -3.22 -2.95
C ASN A 234 -8.48 -1.77 -2.54
N ILE A 235 -7.43 -0.95 -2.38
CA ILE A 235 -7.50 0.45 -1.96
C ILE A 235 -6.67 1.32 -2.91
N PRO A 236 -7.08 1.55 -4.17
CA PRO A 236 -6.31 2.41 -5.07
C PRO A 236 -6.17 3.83 -4.48
N GLN A 237 -4.95 4.38 -4.55
CA GLN A 237 -4.59 5.69 -4.00
C GLN A 237 -5.04 6.81 -4.93
N ILE A 238 -6.32 7.17 -4.88
CA ILE A 238 -6.90 8.22 -5.72
C ILE A 238 -6.81 9.57 -5.01
N TYR A 239 -5.61 10.13 -4.95
CA TYR A 239 -5.27 11.29 -4.14
C TYR A 239 -5.56 12.64 -4.82
N TRP A 240 -5.92 12.62 -6.11
CA TRP A 240 -6.22 13.84 -6.87
C TRP A 240 -7.60 14.43 -6.54
N GLU A 241 -7.78 15.67 -6.93
CA GLU A 241 -9.06 16.37 -6.84
C GLU A 241 -10.01 15.97 -7.98
N ILE A 242 -11.30 16.23 -7.76
CA ILE A 242 -12.31 16.21 -8.84
C ILE A 242 -11.98 17.34 -9.82
N GLY A 243 -11.91 17.01 -11.10
CA GLY A 243 -11.53 17.94 -12.17
C GLY A 243 -10.03 18.06 -12.41
N HIS A 244 -9.19 17.19 -11.81
CA HIS A 244 -7.76 17.16 -12.10
C HIS A 244 -7.49 16.77 -13.56
N LYS A 245 -6.76 17.61 -14.30
CA LYS A 245 -6.60 17.49 -15.77
C LYS A 245 -5.98 16.17 -16.26
N ALA A 246 -5.09 15.57 -15.47
CA ALA A 246 -4.36 14.36 -15.86
C ALA A 246 -4.87 13.09 -15.18
N ALA A 247 -5.54 13.22 -14.03
CA ALA A 247 -5.98 12.09 -13.21
C ALA A 247 -7.24 12.50 -12.41
N ASP A 248 -8.35 12.71 -13.11
CA ASP A 248 -9.59 13.13 -12.48
C ASP A 248 -10.10 12.06 -11.51
N TYR A 249 -10.41 12.50 -10.29
CA TYR A 249 -10.93 11.62 -9.23
C TYR A 249 -12.20 10.88 -9.67
N GLU A 250 -13.14 11.57 -10.31
CA GLU A 250 -14.42 10.98 -10.75
C GLU A 250 -14.21 9.91 -11.83
N GLU A 251 -13.32 10.17 -12.79
CA GLU A 251 -12.91 9.18 -13.81
C GLU A 251 -12.34 7.94 -13.15
N LEU A 252 -11.39 8.10 -12.22
CA LEU A 252 -10.70 6.99 -11.61
C LEU A 252 -11.60 6.14 -10.71
N ILE A 253 -12.47 6.73 -9.88
CA ILE A 253 -13.36 5.93 -9.04
C ILE A 253 -14.41 5.16 -9.86
N LYS A 254 -14.88 5.72 -10.98
CA LYS A 254 -15.77 5.03 -11.92
C LYS A 254 -15.04 3.86 -12.59
N TRP A 255 -13.79 4.08 -12.98
CA TRP A 255 -12.97 3.04 -13.59
C TRP A 255 -12.73 1.89 -12.60
N TRP A 256 -12.23 2.16 -11.41
CA TRP A 256 -11.98 1.13 -10.39
C TRP A 256 -13.26 0.41 -9.96
N SER A 257 -14.39 1.11 -9.84
CA SER A 257 -15.69 0.49 -9.54
C SER A 257 -16.09 -0.55 -10.59
N ARG A 258 -15.77 -0.31 -11.86
CA ARG A 258 -16.04 -1.23 -12.97
C ARG A 258 -15.14 -2.47 -12.94
N PHE A 259 -13.90 -2.31 -12.49
CA PHE A 259 -12.88 -3.36 -12.49
C PHE A 259 -12.59 -3.95 -11.10
N ALA A 260 -13.48 -3.77 -10.12
CA ALA A 260 -13.33 -4.32 -8.77
C ALA A 260 -13.33 -5.87 -8.70
N GLY A 261 -13.77 -6.54 -9.76
CA GLY A 261 -13.74 -8.01 -9.85
C GLY A 261 -14.49 -8.76 -8.75
N GLY A 262 -15.53 -8.13 -8.17
CA GLY A 262 -16.30 -8.69 -7.04
C GLY A 262 -15.57 -8.64 -5.69
N ARG A 263 -14.38 -8.04 -5.62
CA ARG A 263 -13.65 -7.83 -4.37
C ARG A 263 -14.03 -6.49 -3.73
N PRO A 264 -14.04 -6.39 -2.39
CA PRO A 264 -14.19 -5.14 -1.68
C PRO A 264 -13.24 -4.06 -2.21
N LEU A 265 -13.81 -2.93 -2.63
CA LEU A 265 -13.09 -1.76 -3.11
C LEU A 265 -13.28 -0.63 -2.12
N PHE A 266 -12.17 -0.11 -1.61
CA PHE A 266 -12.16 1.12 -0.82
C PHE A 266 -11.36 2.18 -1.59
N ILE A 267 -11.71 3.45 -1.43
CA ILE A 267 -11.00 4.52 -2.14
C ILE A 267 -9.98 5.17 -1.21
N GLY A 268 -8.71 5.09 -1.59
CA GLY A 268 -7.64 5.81 -0.92
C GLY A 268 -7.77 7.31 -1.19
N GLN A 269 -7.88 8.12 -0.13
CA GLN A 269 -8.04 9.57 -0.22
C GLN A 269 -6.96 10.30 0.55
N ASP A 270 -6.37 11.31 -0.07
CA ASP A 270 -5.52 12.29 0.62
C ASP A 270 -6.41 13.36 1.27
N VAL A 271 -6.41 13.38 2.61
CA VAL A 271 -7.23 14.31 3.40
C VAL A 271 -6.81 15.75 3.14
N GLU A 272 -5.50 16.03 3.17
CA GLU A 272 -4.99 17.39 3.02
C GLU A 272 -5.28 17.96 1.63
N ARG A 273 -5.06 17.18 0.57
CA ARG A 273 -5.42 17.59 -0.79
C ARG A 273 -6.93 17.80 -0.96
N THR A 274 -7.72 16.91 -0.36
CA THR A 274 -9.19 17.00 -0.43
C THR A 274 -9.72 18.28 0.22
N VAL A 275 -9.18 18.70 1.35
CA VAL A 275 -9.62 19.92 2.04
C VAL A 275 -9.09 21.20 1.41
N ARG A 276 -7.96 21.14 0.70
CA ARG A 276 -7.41 22.29 -0.05
C ARG A 276 -8.12 22.54 -1.39
N ALA A 277 -8.71 21.49 -1.97
CA ALA A 277 -9.40 21.61 -3.25
C ALA A 277 -10.81 22.18 -3.08
N ALA A 278 -11.13 23.24 -3.82
CA ALA A 278 -12.46 23.84 -3.83
C ALA A 278 -13.46 22.92 -4.57
N ASP A 279 -14.67 22.80 -4.03
CA ASP A 279 -15.76 22.10 -4.69
C ASP A 279 -16.16 22.87 -5.98
N LEU A 280 -16.22 22.15 -7.11
CA LEU A 280 -16.52 22.76 -8.41
C LEU A 280 -17.92 23.37 -8.49
N LYS A 281 -18.88 22.85 -7.71
CA LYS A 281 -20.27 23.35 -7.67
C LYS A 281 -20.49 24.40 -6.57
N ASN A 282 -19.63 24.43 -5.55
CA ASN A 282 -19.72 25.38 -4.46
C ASN A 282 -18.30 25.75 -3.96
N PRO A 283 -17.64 26.73 -4.58
CA PRO A 283 -16.26 27.10 -4.26
C PRO A 283 -16.00 27.55 -2.81
N GLN A 284 -17.05 27.83 -2.03
CA GLN A 284 -16.95 28.13 -0.59
C GLN A 284 -16.74 26.87 0.26
N ARG A 285 -16.83 25.68 -0.34
CA ARG A 285 -16.63 24.39 0.31
C ARG A 285 -15.43 23.66 -0.29
N ASN A 286 -14.86 22.75 0.49
CA ASN A 286 -13.88 21.78 -0.02
C ASN A 286 -14.57 20.60 -0.71
N GLN A 287 -13.79 19.74 -1.36
CA GLN A 287 -14.30 18.61 -2.14
C GLN A 287 -14.73 17.39 -1.32
N MET A 288 -14.62 17.40 0.01
CA MET A 288 -14.92 16.22 0.83
C MET A 288 -16.32 15.66 0.58
N SER A 289 -17.33 16.52 0.71
CA SER A 289 -18.74 16.07 0.54
C SER A 289 -19.02 15.60 -0.89
N ALA A 290 -18.43 16.26 -1.89
CA ALA A 290 -18.57 15.86 -3.29
C ALA A 290 -17.94 14.48 -3.55
N LYS A 291 -16.74 14.22 -3.04
CA LYS A 291 -16.06 12.91 -3.17
C LYS A 291 -16.87 11.79 -2.50
N PHE A 292 -17.35 11.98 -1.28
CA PHE A 292 -18.20 10.98 -0.63
C PHE A 292 -19.54 10.77 -1.34
N GLY A 293 -20.14 11.84 -1.88
CA GLY A 293 -21.34 11.73 -2.70
C GLY A 293 -21.14 10.85 -3.94
N LEU A 294 -20.05 11.07 -4.66
CA LEU A 294 -19.69 10.27 -5.83
C LEU A 294 -19.46 8.80 -5.47
N GLN A 295 -18.74 8.51 -4.38
CA GLN A 295 -18.50 7.13 -3.95
C GLN A 295 -19.79 6.38 -3.63
N ARG A 296 -20.72 7.01 -2.91
CA ARG A 296 -22.02 6.39 -2.55
C ARG A 296 -22.88 6.06 -3.76
N GLY A 297 -22.70 6.76 -4.87
CA GLY A 297 -23.40 6.52 -6.12
C GLY A 297 -22.86 5.34 -6.94
N LEU A 298 -21.73 4.76 -6.56
CA LEU A 298 -21.05 3.71 -7.33
C LEU A 298 -21.12 2.35 -6.63
N ARG A 299 -21.55 1.33 -7.39
CA ARG A 299 -21.59 -0.05 -6.89
C ARG A 299 -20.16 -0.57 -6.68
N GLY A 300 -19.96 -1.39 -5.65
CA GLY A 300 -18.69 -2.04 -5.34
C GLY A 300 -17.75 -1.23 -4.46
N ILE A 301 -17.93 0.09 -4.34
CA ILE A 301 -17.19 0.91 -3.38
C ILE A 301 -17.82 0.74 -2.00
N GLN A 302 -17.05 0.17 -1.07
CA GLN A 302 -17.52 -0.15 0.28
C GLN A 302 -17.11 0.91 1.31
N GLY A 303 -16.20 1.81 0.96
CA GLY A 303 -15.75 2.86 1.87
C GLY A 303 -14.52 3.60 1.38
N SER A 304 -13.87 4.30 2.31
CA SER A 304 -12.68 5.09 2.07
C SER A 304 -11.56 4.72 3.02
N CYS A 305 -10.32 4.76 2.54
CA CYS A 305 -9.13 4.73 3.36
C CYS A 305 -8.48 6.12 3.33
N LEU A 306 -8.26 6.70 4.50
CA LEU A 306 -7.85 8.10 4.62
C LEU A 306 -6.34 8.20 4.87
N TRP A 307 -5.65 8.81 3.95
CA TRP A 307 -4.27 9.20 4.10
C TRP A 307 -4.22 10.65 4.61
N TYR A 308 -3.75 10.92 5.79
CA TYR A 308 -3.29 9.98 6.80
C TYR A 308 -3.92 10.33 8.16
N SER A 309 -3.80 9.43 9.14
CA SER A 309 -4.52 9.56 10.43
C SER A 309 -4.27 10.88 11.16
N ALA A 310 -3.06 11.43 11.11
CA ALA A 310 -2.74 12.69 11.78
C ALA A 310 -3.53 13.89 11.20
N ALA A 311 -3.81 13.92 9.89
CA ALA A 311 -4.63 14.96 9.29
C ALA A 311 -6.08 14.91 9.80
N VAL A 312 -6.62 13.69 9.99
CA VAL A 312 -7.95 13.49 10.61
C VAL A 312 -7.94 13.90 12.08
N VAL A 313 -6.92 13.49 12.85
CA VAL A 313 -6.79 13.83 14.28
C VAL A 313 -6.65 15.35 14.49
N ARG A 314 -5.92 16.04 13.64
CA ARG A 314 -5.80 17.51 13.66
C ARG A 314 -7.06 18.22 13.15
N ASN A 315 -8.06 17.49 12.69
CA ASN A 315 -9.29 18.03 12.10
C ASN A 315 -9.03 19.01 10.94
N GLU A 316 -8.08 18.68 10.09
CA GLU A 316 -7.72 19.50 8.92
C GLU A 316 -8.97 19.84 8.08
N GLY A 317 -9.18 21.14 7.83
CA GLY A 317 -10.34 21.62 7.07
C GLY A 317 -11.70 21.15 7.60
N ASN A 318 -11.83 20.90 8.89
CA ASN A 318 -13.02 20.34 9.55
C ASN A 318 -13.38 18.91 9.11
N TYR A 319 -12.40 18.13 8.64
CA TYR A 319 -12.62 16.79 8.10
C TYR A 319 -13.21 15.82 9.15
N ALA A 320 -12.62 15.76 10.34
CA ALA A 320 -13.11 14.93 11.43
C ALA A 320 -14.52 15.33 11.87
N THR A 321 -14.79 16.62 12.00
CA THR A 321 -16.12 17.15 12.33
C THR A 321 -17.18 16.73 11.30
N ALA A 322 -16.81 16.75 10.01
CA ALA A 322 -17.72 16.33 8.94
C ALA A 322 -17.93 14.81 8.94
N LEU A 323 -16.88 14.02 9.23
CA LEU A 323 -17.00 12.56 9.40
C LEU A 323 -17.95 12.23 10.54
N GLN A 324 -17.80 12.85 11.72
CA GLN A 324 -18.68 12.64 12.88
C GLN A 324 -20.15 12.91 12.56
N LYS A 325 -20.44 13.95 11.79
CA LYS A 325 -21.82 14.27 11.38
C LYS A 325 -22.40 13.25 10.40
N ASN A 326 -21.60 12.65 9.54
CA ASN A 326 -22.06 11.81 8.44
C ASN A 326 -21.97 10.30 8.75
N TYR A 327 -21.12 9.89 9.69
CA TYR A 327 -20.81 8.48 9.99
C TYR A 327 -20.99 8.09 11.46
N HIS A 328 -21.66 8.92 12.27
CA HIS A 328 -21.92 8.62 13.70
C HIS A 328 -22.88 7.44 13.92
N ARG A 329 -23.49 6.91 12.86
CA ARG A 329 -24.38 5.76 12.88
C ARG A 329 -23.72 4.50 12.36
N THR A 330 -22.44 4.31 12.60
CA THR A 330 -21.82 3.01 12.36
C THR A 330 -22.42 2.00 13.34
N PRO A 331 -22.83 0.82 12.88
CA PRO A 331 -23.43 -0.18 13.75
C PRO A 331 -22.51 -0.61 14.87
#